data_ba5311c3ae33ea5065e188ac4354be7c
#
_entry.id   ba5311c3ae33ea5065e188ac4354be7c
#
_cell.length_a   1.000
_cell.length_b   1.000
_cell.length_c   1.000
_cell.angle_alpha   90.00
_cell.angle_beta   90.00
_cell.angle_gamma   90.00
#
_symmetry.space_group_name_H-M   'P 1'
#
loop_
_entity.id
_entity.type
_entity.pdbx_description
1 polymer ?
#
loop_
_entity_poly.entity_id
_entity_poly.type
_entity_poly.pdbx_seq_one_letter_code
_entity_poly.pdbx_strand_id
1 'polypeptide(L)'
;MFDIKIGTLIPADCSVKMIPQLNPHGFECYELNFSQELALTDLKEFSKQVHDVLDGRSVSALGFYGNPIENQNDLKCVENLIDSAHLFGCDRIGVFAGGLSDKNVPDTMPSFVKVFEPLAKRAEACGIKIGFENCPMCVEGNGWNGCSGANLAFCPEAWEMIFNAIPSDSLGLEWEPCHAVVQLMDPIAQLRKWADKIVHVHGKDATVAWDIIREFGVRGIHTYSWNRTPGFGDTNWADIATVLLQNGYKGSIDIEGYHDPVHYDDMEWTSQITALNYLKRCRGGIEFVEGPEEYRGYQGKRH
;
A
#
# COMPACT_ATOMS: atom_id res chain seq x y z
N MET A 1 -10.44 19.82 7.18
CA MET A 1 -10.30 18.60 6.33
C MET A 1 -9.29 17.66 6.99
N PHE A 2 -9.51 16.37 6.95
CA PHE A 2 -8.52 15.40 7.46
C PHE A 2 -7.30 15.32 6.52
N ASP A 3 -6.12 15.14 7.09
CA ASP A 3 -4.88 14.95 6.32
C ASP A 3 -4.79 13.54 5.71
N ILE A 4 -5.40 12.53 6.37
CA ILE A 4 -5.46 11.14 5.87
C ILE A 4 -6.86 10.86 5.34
N LYS A 5 -6.97 10.45 4.08
CA LYS A 5 -8.20 9.91 3.48
C LYS A 5 -8.31 8.42 3.74
N ILE A 6 -9.54 7.91 3.81
CA ILE A 6 -9.80 6.47 3.86
C ILE A 6 -10.47 6.05 2.56
N GLY A 7 -9.76 5.24 1.80
CA GLY A 7 -10.17 4.72 0.51
C GLY A 7 -10.23 3.20 0.47
N THR A 8 -10.25 2.66 -0.73
CA THR A 8 -10.13 1.23 -0.98
C THR A 8 -9.43 0.96 -2.29
N LEU A 9 -8.68 -0.14 -2.34
CA LEU A 9 -8.08 -0.68 -3.55
C LEU A 9 -9.15 -1.44 -4.34
N ILE A 10 -9.25 -1.15 -5.63
CA ILE A 10 -10.18 -1.84 -6.55
C ILE A 10 -9.48 -2.20 -7.86
N PRO A 11 -9.89 -3.28 -8.55
CA PRO A 11 -9.38 -3.58 -9.88
C PRO A 11 -9.70 -2.42 -10.85
N ALA A 12 -8.70 -1.90 -11.54
CA ALA A 12 -8.85 -0.80 -12.49
C ALA A 12 -9.85 -1.14 -13.59
N ASP A 13 -9.80 -2.36 -14.12
CA ASP A 13 -10.71 -2.86 -15.17
C ASP A 13 -12.20 -2.83 -14.77
N CYS A 14 -12.48 -2.86 -13.46
CA CYS A 14 -13.84 -2.80 -12.92
C CYS A 14 -14.22 -1.43 -12.36
N SER A 15 -13.28 -0.50 -12.24
CA SER A 15 -13.41 0.74 -11.48
C SER A 15 -14.61 1.62 -11.91
N VAL A 16 -14.81 1.79 -13.21
CA VAL A 16 -15.92 2.60 -13.75
C VAL A 16 -17.31 2.10 -13.31
N LYS A 17 -17.43 0.79 -13.07
CA LYS A 17 -18.68 0.17 -12.59
C LYS A 17 -18.75 0.14 -11.06
N MET A 18 -17.62 -0.04 -10.39
CA MET A 18 -17.56 -0.21 -8.93
C MET A 18 -17.65 1.12 -8.18
N ILE A 19 -16.96 2.15 -8.65
CA ILE A 19 -16.91 3.46 -7.98
C ILE A 19 -18.33 4.02 -7.69
N PRO A 20 -19.27 4.06 -8.65
CA PRO A 20 -20.64 4.53 -8.37
C PRO A 20 -21.37 3.73 -7.29
N GLN A 21 -21.07 2.44 -7.16
CA GLN A 21 -21.68 1.59 -6.13
C GLN A 21 -21.04 1.80 -4.75
N LEU A 22 -19.75 2.16 -4.71
CA LEU A 22 -19.00 2.39 -3.48
C LEU A 22 -19.15 3.81 -2.92
N ASN A 23 -19.35 4.80 -3.81
CA ASN A 23 -19.50 6.20 -3.43
C ASN A 23 -20.52 6.46 -2.30
N PRO A 24 -21.73 5.83 -2.29
CA PRO A 24 -22.72 6.03 -1.23
C PRO A 24 -22.27 5.57 0.16
N HIS A 25 -21.30 4.66 0.24
CA HIS A 25 -20.79 4.13 1.51
C HIS A 25 -19.78 5.06 2.17
N GLY A 26 -19.27 6.07 1.43
CA GLY A 26 -18.44 7.14 1.98
C GLY A 26 -16.93 6.90 1.88
N PHE A 27 -16.46 6.05 0.97
CA PHE A 27 -15.05 6.02 0.58
C PHE A 27 -14.63 7.40 0.04
N GLU A 28 -13.42 7.84 0.35
CA GLU A 28 -12.94 9.19 0.06
C GLU A 28 -11.97 9.23 -1.12
N CYS A 29 -11.40 8.09 -1.46
CA CYS A 29 -10.50 7.89 -2.60
C CYS A 29 -10.49 6.42 -3.02
N TYR A 30 -9.85 6.16 -4.16
CA TYR A 30 -9.70 4.83 -4.73
C TYR A 30 -8.29 4.64 -5.24
N GLU A 31 -7.65 3.55 -4.83
CA GLU A 31 -6.49 3.04 -5.51
C GLU A 31 -6.95 2.11 -6.65
N LEU A 32 -6.34 2.26 -7.82
CA LEU A 32 -6.67 1.48 -9.00
C LEU A 32 -5.57 0.45 -9.27
N ASN A 33 -5.86 -0.83 -9.03
CA ASN A 33 -4.94 -1.93 -9.33
C ASN A 33 -5.09 -2.37 -10.78
N PHE A 34 -4.06 -2.14 -11.58
CA PHE A 34 -4.05 -2.40 -13.03
C PHE A 34 -3.67 -3.83 -13.35
N SER A 35 -4.42 -4.46 -14.26
CA SER A 35 -3.94 -5.64 -14.98
C SER A 35 -2.81 -5.26 -15.95
N GLN A 36 -1.95 -6.23 -16.32
CA GLN A 36 -0.91 -6.00 -17.33
C GLN A 36 -1.52 -5.55 -18.66
N GLU A 37 -2.65 -6.15 -19.05
CA GLU A 37 -3.34 -5.83 -20.30
C GLU A 37 -3.77 -4.37 -20.35
N LEU A 38 -4.45 -3.88 -19.32
CA LEU A 38 -4.89 -2.48 -19.26
C LEU A 38 -3.72 -1.51 -19.12
N ALA A 39 -2.72 -1.83 -18.30
CA ALA A 39 -1.55 -0.99 -18.07
C ALA A 39 -0.68 -0.80 -19.33
N LEU A 40 -0.80 -1.65 -20.34
CA LEU A 40 -0.08 -1.53 -21.62
C LEU A 40 -0.84 -0.70 -22.67
N THR A 41 -2.04 -0.19 -22.34
CA THR A 41 -2.84 0.61 -23.29
C THR A 41 -2.58 2.10 -23.19
N ASP A 42 -3.17 2.91 -24.07
CA ASP A 42 -3.28 4.37 -23.90
C ASP A 42 -4.37 4.65 -22.85
N LEU A 43 -3.97 5.14 -21.69
CA LEU A 43 -4.86 5.36 -20.54
C LEU A 43 -5.65 6.67 -20.60
N LYS A 44 -5.49 7.47 -21.64
CA LYS A 44 -6.12 8.80 -21.73
C LYS A 44 -7.66 8.75 -21.74
N GLU A 45 -8.24 7.83 -22.48
CA GLU A 45 -9.70 7.70 -22.53
C GLU A 45 -10.24 7.01 -21.27
N PHE A 46 -9.52 6.01 -20.77
CA PHE A 46 -9.86 5.33 -19.53
C PHE A 46 -9.85 6.30 -18.33
N SER A 47 -8.84 7.18 -18.23
CA SER A 47 -8.78 8.17 -17.15
C SER A 47 -9.99 9.12 -17.13
N LYS A 48 -10.51 9.53 -18.30
CA LYS A 48 -11.75 10.32 -18.37
C LYS A 48 -12.95 9.57 -17.84
N GLN A 49 -13.11 8.29 -18.25
CA GLN A 49 -14.20 7.44 -17.75
C GLN A 49 -14.14 7.29 -16.23
N VAL A 50 -12.94 7.17 -15.65
CA VAL A 50 -12.75 7.14 -14.20
C VAL A 50 -13.17 8.48 -13.59
N HIS A 51 -12.71 9.61 -14.13
CA HIS A 51 -13.08 10.94 -13.63
C HIS A 51 -14.60 11.19 -13.64
N ASP A 52 -15.30 10.71 -14.65
CA ASP A 52 -16.76 10.88 -14.80
C ASP A 52 -17.55 10.21 -13.64
N VAL A 53 -16.97 9.19 -13.00
CA VAL A 53 -17.63 8.41 -11.93
C VAL A 53 -17.13 8.72 -10.52
N LEU A 54 -16.05 9.49 -10.36
CA LEU A 54 -15.45 9.80 -9.05
C LEU A 54 -16.36 10.63 -8.13
N ASP A 55 -17.26 11.44 -8.68
CA ASP A 55 -18.19 12.26 -7.90
C ASP A 55 -17.51 13.05 -6.77
N GLY A 56 -16.46 13.81 -7.13
CA GLY A 56 -15.68 14.65 -6.22
C GLY A 56 -14.63 13.91 -5.36
N ARG A 57 -14.51 12.61 -5.50
CA ARG A 57 -13.45 11.81 -4.88
C ARG A 57 -12.18 11.85 -5.71
N SER A 58 -11.11 11.24 -5.22
CA SER A 58 -9.83 11.22 -5.93
C SER A 58 -9.34 9.80 -6.18
N VAL A 59 -8.50 9.62 -7.19
CA VAL A 59 -7.61 8.48 -7.28
C VAL A 59 -6.45 8.74 -6.31
N SER A 60 -6.15 7.78 -5.44
CA SER A 60 -5.11 7.86 -4.42
C SER A 60 -3.76 7.35 -4.91
N ALA A 61 -3.78 6.24 -5.63
CA ALA A 61 -2.60 5.61 -6.23
C ALA A 61 -3.01 4.80 -7.46
N LEU A 62 -2.03 4.50 -8.32
CA LEU A 62 -2.16 3.49 -9.37
C LEU A 62 -1.28 2.30 -8.99
N GLY A 63 -1.87 1.13 -8.75
CA GLY A 63 -1.18 -0.09 -8.36
C GLY A 63 -0.85 -0.98 -9.56
N PHE A 64 0.34 -1.58 -9.58
CA PHE A 64 0.71 -2.66 -10.49
C PHE A 64 1.72 -3.61 -9.82
N TYR A 65 1.32 -4.84 -9.55
CA TYR A 65 2.07 -5.79 -8.73
C TYR A 65 2.71 -6.92 -9.55
N GLY A 66 3.41 -6.54 -10.62
CA GLY A 66 4.22 -7.42 -11.44
C GLY A 66 5.70 -7.45 -11.07
N ASN A 67 6.51 -8.18 -11.85
CA ASN A 67 7.97 -8.26 -11.64
C ASN A 67 8.74 -7.57 -12.78
N PRO A 68 9.03 -6.26 -12.69
CA PRO A 68 9.69 -5.52 -13.75
C PRO A 68 11.17 -5.89 -13.94
N ILE A 69 11.76 -6.68 -13.04
CA ILE A 69 13.15 -7.16 -13.16
C ILE A 69 13.23 -8.32 -14.15
N GLU A 70 12.29 -9.26 -14.10
CA GLU A 70 12.30 -10.45 -14.98
C GLU A 70 11.39 -10.30 -16.19
N ASN A 71 10.37 -9.44 -16.15
CA ASN A 71 9.37 -9.32 -17.20
C ASN A 71 9.40 -7.93 -17.84
N GLN A 72 9.73 -7.88 -19.13
CA GLN A 72 9.80 -6.62 -19.90
C GLN A 72 8.42 -5.96 -20.10
N ASN A 73 7.33 -6.72 -20.10
CA ASN A 73 5.99 -6.12 -20.18
C ASN A 73 5.61 -5.49 -18.83
N ASP A 74 5.99 -6.10 -17.71
CA ASP A 74 5.79 -5.50 -16.39
C ASP A 74 6.58 -4.21 -16.24
N LEU A 75 7.82 -4.16 -16.75
CA LEU A 75 8.61 -2.93 -16.79
C LEU A 75 7.88 -1.84 -17.59
N LYS A 76 7.35 -2.16 -18.78
CA LYS A 76 6.57 -1.21 -19.59
C LYS A 76 5.29 -0.75 -18.89
N CYS A 77 4.63 -1.63 -18.13
CA CYS A 77 3.47 -1.25 -17.32
C CYS A 77 3.86 -0.17 -16.30
N VAL A 78 4.93 -0.40 -15.55
CA VAL A 78 5.42 0.58 -14.56
C VAL A 78 5.79 1.91 -15.24
N GLU A 79 6.50 1.87 -16.37
CA GLU A 79 6.83 3.07 -17.16
C GLU A 79 5.57 3.83 -17.59
N ASN A 80 4.57 3.13 -18.14
CA ASN A 80 3.33 3.74 -18.60
C ASN A 80 2.50 4.33 -17.45
N LEU A 81 2.46 3.67 -16.27
CA LEU A 81 1.76 4.20 -15.10
C LEU A 81 2.44 5.45 -14.56
N ILE A 82 3.79 5.52 -14.53
CA ILE A 82 4.52 6.75 -14.17
C ILE A 82 4.11 7.89 -15.11
N ASP A 83 4.13 7.65 -16.42
CA ASP A 83 3.82 8.67 -17.42
C ASP A 83 2.35 9.11 -17.37
N SER A 84 1.45 8.21 -16.99
CA SER A 84 0.00 8.41 -17.06
C SER A 84 -0.65 8.83 -15.73
N ALA A 85 0.05 8.75 -14.59
CA ALA A 85 -0.53 9.03 -13.28
C ALA A 85 -1.17 10.42 -13.20
N HIS A 86 -0.57 11.41 -13.85
CA HIS A 86 -1.11 12.77 -13.94
C HIS A 86 -2.50 12.84 -14.61
N LEU A 87 -2.83 11.90 -15.51
CA LEU A 87 -4.14 11.82 -16.15
C LEU A 87 -5.25 11.46 -15.16
N PHE A 88 -4.92 10.80 -14.06
CA PHE A 88 -5.84 10.43 -12.98
C PHE A 88 -5.84 11.43 -11.82
N GLY A 89 -5.04 12.51 -11.93
CA GLY A 89 -4.86 13.46 -10.82
C GLY A 89 -4.11 12.88 -9.63
N CYS A 90 -3.29 11.86 -9.85
CA CYS A 90 -2.55 11.10 -8.87
C CYS A 90 -1.05 11.39 -8.96
N ASP A 91 -0.34 11.41 -7.84
CA ASP A 91 1.09 11.71 -7.75
C ASP A 91 1.95 10.51 -7.33
N ARG A 92 1.36 9.30 -7.29
CA ARG A 92 2.03 8.09 -6.83
C ARG A 92 1.56 6.83 -7.52
N ILE A 93 2.46 5.84 -7.57
CA ILE A 93 2.16 4.48 -7.99
C ILE A 93 2.63 3.50 -6.93
N GLY A 94 1.88 2.40 -6.75
CA GLY A 94 2.23 1.25 -5.93
C GLY A 94 2.74 0.11 -6.80
N VAL A 95 3.89 -0.47 -6.45
CA VAL A 95 4.49 -1.55 -7.25
C VAL A 95 5.24 -2.56 -6.38
N PHE A 96 5.45 -3.76 -6.90
CA PHE A 96 6.49 -4.64 -6.38
C PHE A 96 7.88 -4.18 -6.84
N ALA A 97 8.87 -4.31 -5.97
CA ALA A 97 10.27 -4.07 -6.33
C ALA A 97 10.84 -5.13 -7.29
N GLY A 98 10.06 -6.19 -7.53
CA GLY A 98 10.49 -7.33 -8.34
C GLY A 98 11.61 -8.14 -7.69
N GLY A 99 12.15 -9.09 -8.42
CA GLY A 99 13.25 -9.93 -7.96
C GLY A 99 13.69 -10.93 -9.02
N LEU A 100 14.79 -11.63 -8.79
CA LEU A 100 15.24 -12.77 -9.60
C LEU A 100 14.84 -14.07 -8.90
N SER A 101 14.16 -14.94 -9.60
CA SER A 101 13.53 -16.15 -9.04
C SER A 101 14.52 -17.15 -8.44
N ASP A 102 15.79 -17.11 -8.85
CA ASP A 102 16.85 -17.98 -8.39
C ASP A 102 17.87 -17.31 -7.44
N LYS A 103 17.64 -16.04 -7.06
CA LYS A 103 18.58 -15.23 -6.26
C LYS A 103 17.96 -14.77 -4.95
N ASN A 104 18.82 -14.54 -3.97
CA ASN A 104 18.48 -13.80 -2.75
C ASN A 104 18.45 -12.28 -3.00
N VAL A 105 18.06 -11.51 -1.98
CA VAL A 105 17.97 -10.04 -2.09
C VAL A 105 19.32 -9.41 -2.44
N PRO A 106 20.46 -9.66 -1.72
CA PRO A 106 21.74 -9.07 -2.07
C PRO A 106 22.20 -9.36 -3.50
N ASP A 107 22.01 -10.58 -3.98
CA ASP A 107 22.43 -10.99 -5.32
C ASP A 107 21.53 -10.40 -6.42
N THR A 108 20.32 -9.98 -6.09
CA THR A 108 19.39 -9.33 -7.01
C THR A 108 19.62 -7.82 -7.12
N MET A 109 20.24 -7.18 -6.12
CA MET A 109 20.42 -5.73 -6.07
C MET A 109 21.02 -5.10 -7.34
N PRO A 110 22.02 -5.70 -8.03
CA PRO A 110 22.53 -5.15 -9.29
C PRO A 110 21.44 -5.05 -10.38
N SER A 111 20.53 -6.04 -10.46
CA SER A 111 19.42 -6.04 -11.40
C SER A 111 18.35 -5.03 -11.00
N PHE A 112 18.07 -4.92 -9.70
CA PHE A 112 17.18 -3.88 -9.16
C PHE A 112 17.66 -2.48 -9.54
N VAL A 113 18.92 -2.15 -9.30
CA VAL A 113 19.48 -0.83 -9.65
C VAL A 113 19.36 -0.56 -11.14
N LYS A 114 19.69 -1.54 -11.98
CA LYS A 114 19.59 -1.41 -13.44
C LYS A 114 18.19 -1.06 -13.92
N VAL A 115 17.14 -1.58 -13.26
CA VAL A 115 15.74 -1.35 -13.61
C VAL A 115 15.20 -0.08 -12.94
N PHE A 116 15.41 0.07 -11.63
CA PHE A 116 14.75 1.12 -10.87
C PHE A 116 15.49 2.46 -10.85
N GLU A 117 16.79 2.54 -11.14
CA GLU A 117 17.45 3.83 -11.27
C GLU A 117 16.89 4.67 -12.45
N PRO A 118 16.66 4.12 -13.65
CA PRO A 118 15.95 4.83 -14.72
C PRO A 118 14.51 5.16 -14.38
N LEU A 119 13.78 4.24 -13.72
CA LEU A 119 12.38 4.48 -13.30
C LEU A 119 12.28 5.60 -12.26
N ALA A 120 13.21 5.66 -11.29
CA ALA A 120 13.27 6.74 -10.32
C ALA A 120 13.49 8.10 -10.98
N LYS A 121 14.43 8.20 -11.93
CA LYS A 121 14.65 9.44 -12.72
C LYS A 121 13.44 9.84 -13.55
N ARG A 122 12.73 8.85 -14.12
CA ARG A 122 11.47 9.10 -14.85
C ARG A 122 10.39 9.61 -13.91
N ALA A 123 10.22 8.99 -12.76
CA ALA A 123 9.26 9.41 -11.73
C ALA A 123 9.56 10.82 -11.22
N GLU A 124 10.84 11.17 -10.95
CA GLU A 124 11.27 12.52 -10.60
C GLU A 124 10.86 13.54 -11.66
N ALA A 125 11.12 13.23 -12.94
CA ALA A 125 10.78 14.11 -14.06
C ALA A 125 9.27 14.34 -14.21
N CYS A 126 8.45 13.35 -13.84
CA CYS A 126 6.99 13.42 -13.88
C CYS A 126 6.38 13.95 -12.57
N GLY A 127 7.16 14.14 -11.50
CA GLY A 127 6.66 14.51 -10.17
C GLY A 127 5.91 13.38 -9.46
N ILE A 128 6.23 12.13 -9.78
CA ILE A 128 5.57 10.92 -9.26
C ILE A 128 6.43 10.25 -8.20
N LYS A 129 5.79 9.66 -7.20
CA LYS A 129 6.41 8.79 -6.21
C LYS A 129 6.14 7.32 -6.54
N ILE A 130 7.14 6.48 -6.37
CA ILE A 130 7.04 5.02 -6.47
C ILE A 130 7.05 4.45 -5.06
N GLY A 131 5.94 3.84 -4.63
CA GLY A 131 5.83 3.09 -3.38
C GLY A 131 6.08 1.61 -3.63
N PHE A 132 7.06 1.02 -2.96
CA PHE A 132 7.26 -0.42 -2.96
C PHE A 132 6.38 -1.06 -1.89
N GLU A 133 5.46 -1.93 -2.31
CA GLU A 133 4.67 -2.70 -1.36
C GLU A 133 5.57 -3.68 -0.60
N ASN A 134 5.37 -3.76 0.72
CA ASN A 134 6.17 -4.61 1.58
C ASN A 134 5.68 -6.07 1.68
N CYS A 135 4.95 -6.55 0.67
CA CYS A 135 4.44 -7.90 0.61
C CYS A 135 5.55 -8.94 0.52
N PRO A 136 5.64 -9.90 1.47
CA PRO A 136 6.59 -11.00 1.40
C PRO A 136 6.09 -12.07 0.44
N MET A 137 6.29 -11.90 -0.85
CA MET A 137 5.96 -12.89 -1.87
C MET A 137 6.92 -14.09 -1.79
N CYS A 138 6.98 -14.71 -0.61
CA CYS A 138 7.93 -15.76 -0.26
C CYS A 138 7.28 -17.12 -0.17
N VAL A 139 8.02 -18.16 -0.47
CA VAL A 139 7.69 -19.50 0.00
C VAL A 139 8.02 -19.56 1.50
N GLU A 140 7.02 -19.85 2.32
CA GLU A 140 7.16 -19.87 3.77
C GLU A 140 8.38 -20.71 4.22
N GLY A 141 9.13 -20.18 5.17
CA GLY A 141 10.16 -20.91 5.90
C GLY A 141 11.59 -20.84 5.38
N ASN A 142 11.86 -20.17 4.25
CA ASN A 142 13.22 -20.17 3.66
C ASN A 142 14.03 -18.87 3.90
N GLY A 143 13.52 -17.91 4.68
CA GLY A 143 14.21 -16.64 4.92
C GLY A 143 14.59 -15.93 3.63
N TRP A 144 15.79 -15.35 3.56
CA TRP A 144 16.27 -14.63 2.37
C TRP A 144 16.33 -15.48 1.10
N ASN A 145 16.49 -16.78 1.20
CA ASN A 145 16.55 -17.69 0.06
C ASN A 145 15.16 -18.03 -0.51
N GLY A 146 14.11 -17.88 0.29
CA GLY A 146 12.72 -18.17 -0.14
C GLY A 146 11.96 -16.97 -0.65
N CYS A 147 12.49 -15.75 -0.45
CA CYS A 147 11.86 -14.49 -0.86
C CYS A 147 12.46 -13.92 -2.14
N SER A 148 13.09 -14.72 -2.94
CA SER A 148 13.58 -14.32 -4.25
C SER A 148 12.48 -14.47 -5.29
N GLY A 149 12.46 -13.58 -6.25
CA GLY A 149 11.74 -13.78 -7.50
C GLY A 149 10.47 -12.98 -7.69
N ALA A 150 9.83 -12.45 -6.66
CA ALA A 150 8.62 -11.66 -6.88
C ALA A 150 8.71 -10.24 -6.30
N ASN A 151 9.23 -10.08 -5.07
CA ASN A 151 9.31 -8.77 -4.45
C ASN A 151 10.48 -8.68 -3.44
N LEU A 152 11.40 -7.76 -3.67
CA LEU A 152 12.55 -7.53 -2.78
C LEU A 152 12.18 -6.76 -1.51
N ALA A 153 11.16 -5.91 -1.56
CA ALA A 153 10.88 -4.90 -0.54
C ALA A 153 10.13 -5.43 0.70
N PHE A 154 10.31 -6.68 1.08
CA PHE A 154 9.50 -7.36 2.09
C PHE A 154 9.95 -7.18 3.54
N CYS A 155 11.13 -6.62 3.80
CA CYS A 155 11.66 -6.45 5.16
C CYS A 155 12.58 -5.22 5.27
N PRO A 156 12.80 -4.70 6.50
CA PRO A 156 13.61 -3.50 6.74
C PRO A 156 15.05 -3.58 6.23
N GLU A 157 15.70 -4.74 6.29
CA GLU A 157 17.06 -4.92 5.75
C GLU A 157 17.08 -4.73 4.24
N ALA A 158 16.07 -5.23 3.55
CA ALA A 158 15.94 -5.04 2.10
C ALA A 158 15.65 -3.55 1.77
N TRP A 159 14.83 -2.86 2.57
CA TRP A 159 14.58 -1.42 2.38
C TRP A 159 15.85 -0.60 2.54
N GLU A 160 16.70 -0.90 3.54
CA GLU A 160 18.00 -0.25 3.69
C GLU A 160 18.89 -0.44 2.45
N MET A 161 18.90 -1.64 1.88
CA MET A 161 19.65 -1.92 0.63
C MET A 161 19.09 -1.11 -0.55
N ILE A 162 17.76 -1.12 -0.74
CA ILE A 162 17.06 -0.43 -1.82
C ILE A 162 17.35 1.07 -1.77
N PHE A 163 17.11 1.73 -0.64
CA PHE A 163 17.24 3.18 -0.51
C PHE A 163 18.70 3.66 -0.47
N ASN A 164 19.63 2.81 0.00
CA ASN A 164 21.07 3.11 -0.09
C ASN A 164 21.60 2.95 -1.52
N ALA A 165 21.08 2.00 -2.28
CA ALA A 165 21.49 1.77 -3.66
C ALA A 165 20.98 2.85 -4.62
N ILE A 166 19.77 3.36 -4.40
CA ILE A 166 19.15 4.44 -5.20
C ILE A 166 18.61 5.50 -4.23
N PRO A 167 19.44 6.49 -3.83
CA PRO A 167 19.03 7.55 -2.92
C PRO A 167 18.19 8.62 -3.65
N SER A 168 16.94 8.28 -3.95
CA SER A 168 15.98 9.15 -4.64
C SER A 168 14.78 9.45 -3.74
N ASP A 169 14.33 10.70 -3.75
CA ASP A 169 13.10 11.11 -3.07
C ASP A 169 11.84 10.62 -3.78
N SER A 170 11.96 10.11 -5.01
CA SER A 170 10.84 9.50 -5.73
C SER A 170 10.59 8.05 -5.33
N LEU A 171 11.47 7.43 -4.54
CA LEU A 171 11.30 6.07 -4.05
C LEU A 171 10.90 6.05 -2.57
N GLY A 172 9.93 5.21 -2.24
CA GLY A 172 9.50 4.97 -0.87
C GLY A 172 8.75 3.65 -0.74
N LEU A 173 7.96 3.54 0.31
CA LEU A 173 7.19 2.35 0.62
C LEU A 173 5.70 2.60 0.38
N GLU A 174 5.05 1.66 -0.23
CA GLU A 174 3.64 1.39 -0.06
C GLU A 174 3.54 0.40 1.11
N TRP A 175 3.31 0.96 2.29
CA TRP A 175 3.47 0.22 3.53
C TRP A 175 2.16 -0.40 3.98
N GLU A 176 2.26 -1.65 4.44
CA GLU A 176 1.14 -2.45 4.89
C GLU A 176 1.49 -3.18 6.19
N PRO A 177 0.76 -2.93 7.30
CA PRO A 177 1.10 -3.52 8.61
C PRO A 177 0.93 -5.03 8.67
N CYS A 178 0.01 -5.61 7.90
CA CYS A 178 -0.24 -7.05 7.94
C CYS A 178 1.01 -7.85 7.60
N HIS A 179 1.80 -7.37 6.65
CA HIS A 179 3.04 -8.03 6.23
C HIS A 179 4.16 -7.99 7.28
N ALA A 180 4.13 -7.02 8.19
CA ALA A 180 4.99 -7.04 9.36
C ALA A 180 4.47 -8.05 10.40
N VAL A 181 3.16 -8.02 10.67
CA VAL A 181 2.51 -8.89 11.68
C VAL A 181 2.67 -10.37 11.35
N VAL A 182 2.42 -10.79 10.10
CA VAL A 182 2.60 -12.20 9.69
C VAL A 182 4.04 -12.68 9.78
N GLN A 183 5.01 -11.77 9.69
CA GLN A 183 6.43 -12.03 9.91
C GLN A 183 6.85 -11.87 11.38
N LEU A 184 5.90 -11.67 12.30
CA LEU A 184 6.12 -11.45 13.74
C LEU A 184 6.97 -10.21 14.06
N MET A 185 6.95 -9.20 13.19
CA MET A 185 7.58 -7.90 13.42
C MET A 185 6.56 -6.94 14.07
N ASP A 186 7.06 -5.96 14.84
CA ASP A 186 6.24 -4.88 15.37
C ASP A 186 6.00 -3.80 14.30
N PRO A 187 4.77 -3.66 13.77
CA PRO A 187 4.48 -2.69 12.71
C PRO A 187 4.60 -1.24 13.18
N ILE A 188 4.35 -0.94 14.47
CA ILE A 188 4.43 0.42 14.98
C ILE A 188 5.89 0.88 15.12
N ALA A 189 6.75 0.03 15.64
CA ALA A 189 8.19 0.32 15.73
C ALA A 189 8.80 0.47 14.32
N GLN A 190 8.38 -0.37 13.39
CA GLN A 190 8.79 -0.30 11.99
C GLN A 190 8.34 1.02 11.34
N LEU A 191 7.05 1.39 11.48
CA LEU A 191 6.51 2.62 10.94
C LEU A 191 7.21 3.87 11.50
N ARG A 192 7.51 3.90 12.80
CA ARG A 192 8.25 5.02 13.41
C ARG A 192 9.64 5.21 12.81
N LYS A 193 10.34 4.11 12.51
CA LYS A 193 11.67 4.16 11.89
C LYS A 193 11.64 4.62 10.44
N TRP A 194 10.58 4.26 9.70
CA TRP A 194 10.51 4.44 8.25
C TRP A 194 9.44 5.44 7.79
N ALA A 195 8.90 6.25 8.70
CA ALA A 195 7.80 7.17 8.42
C ALA A 195 8.09 8.17 7.29
N ASP A 196 9.34 8.59 7.14
CA ASP A 196 9.82 9.50 6.08
C ASP A 196 9.85 8.83 4.69
N LYS A 197 9.79 7.50 4.62
CA LYS A 197 9.76 6.73 3.38
C LYS A 197 8.37 6.28 2.99
N ILE A 198 7.33 6.56 3.79
CA ILE A 198 5.97 6.13 3.45
C ILE A 198 5.40 7.02 2.35
N VAL A 199 5.15 6.42 1.19
CA VAL A 199 4.51 7.04 0.03
C VAL A 199 3.02 6.78 0.04
N HIS A 200 2.63 5.55 0.37
CA HIS A 200 1.25 5.09 0.39
C HIS A 200 1.03 4.07 1.52
N VAL A 201 -0.23 3.82 1.90
CA VAL A 201 -0.57 2.86 2.96
C VAL A 201 -1.74 1.99 2.53
N HIS A 202 -1.54 0.68 2.55
CA HIS A 202 -2.63 -0.28 2.45
C HIS A 202 -3.25 -0.56 3.81
N GLY A 203 -4.56 -0.53 3.82
CA GLY A 203 -5.39 -0.88 4.97
C GLY A 203 -5.67 -2.37 5.00
N LYS A 204 -4.70 -3.17 5.45
CA LYS A 204 -4.83 -4.61 5.65
C LYS A 204 -4.26 -4.99 7.00
N ASP A 205 -4.97 -5.84 7.71
CA ASP A 205 -4.67 -6.30 9.05
C ASP A 205 -4.21 -7.76 9.03
N ALA A 206 -3.76 -8.26 10.17
CA ALA A 206 -3.48 -9.67 10.34
C ALA A 206 -3.72 -10.12 11.80
N THR A 207 -3.96 -11.40 11.97
CA THR A 207 -4.05 -12.05 13.29
C THR A 207 -2.98 -13.11 13.43
N VAL A 208 -2.34 -13.19 14.62
CA VAL A 208 -1.35 -14.22 14.97
C VAL A 208 -1.89 -15.12 16.06
N ALA A 209 -1.99 -16.42 15.77
CA ALA A 209 -2.34 -17.44 16.75
C ALA A 209 -1.12 -17.87 17.58
N TRP A 210 -0.85 -17.14 18.63
CA TRP A 210 0.28 -17.40 19.53
C TRP A 210 0.25 -18.75 20.23
N ASP A 211 -0.92 -19.32 20.44
CA ASP A 211 -1.13 -20.68 20.96
C ASP A 211 -0.57 -21.71 19.98
N ILE A 212 -0.85 -21.58 18.69
CA ILE A 212 -0.29 -22.45 17.63
C ILE A 212 1.25 -22.33 17.60
N ILE A 213 1.77 -21.10 17.64
CA ILE A 213 3.23 -20.89 17.65
C ILE A 213 3.87 -21.55 18.88
N ARG A 214 3.27 -21.41 20.05
CA ARG A 214 3.81 -22.01 21.30
C ARG A 214 3.78 -23.53 21.30
N GLU A 215 2.80 -24.13 20.64
CA GLU A 215 2.66 -25.60 20.59
C GLU A 215 3.47 -26.22 19.45
N PHE A 216 3.44 -25.62 18.25
CA PHE A 216 3.98 -26.23 17.03
C PHE A 216 5.18 -25.47 16.42
N GLY A 217 5.47 -24.25 16.89
CA GLY A 217 6.52 -23.40 16.33
C GLY A 217 6.09 -22.76 15.01
N VAL A 218 6.96 -21.86 14.51
CA VAL A 218 6.73 -21.10 13.25
C VAL A 218 7.07 -21.92 11.98
N ARG A 219 7.65 -23.10 12.12
CA ARG A 219 8.04 -23.96 11.00
C ARG A 219 7.24 -25.26 10.93
N GLY A 220 6.18 -25.39 11.73
CA GLY A 220 5.24 -26.50 11.69
C GLY A 220 4.33 -26.42 10.45
N ILE A 221 3.48 -27.43 10.30
CA ILE A 221 2.49 -27.50 9.21
C ILE A 221 1.22 -26.69 9.49
N HIS A 222 1.08 -26.17 10.71
CA HIS A 222 -0.09 -25.41 11.11
C HIS A 222 0.06 -23.93 10.75
N THR A 223 -0.92 -23.38 10.06
CA THR A 223 -1.01 -21.94 9.80
C THR A 223 -1.17 -21.20 11.12
N TYR A 224 -0.32 -20.24 11.40
CA TYR A 224 -0.32 -19.46 12.64
C TYR A 224 -0.69 -17.98 12.45
N SER A 225 -0.84 -17.52 11.20
CA SER A 225 -1.24 -16.15 10.93
C SER A 225 -2.19 -16.08 9.73
N TRP A 226 -3.07 -15.10 9.74
CA TRP A 226 -4.05 -14.86 8.70
C TRP A 226 -4.15 -13.38 8.41
N ASN A 227 -4.23 -13.01 7.13
CA ASN A 227 -4.62 -11.68 6.72
C ASN A 227 -6.05 -11.37 7.14
N ARG A 228 -6.30 -10.15 7.56
CA ARG A 228 -7.61 -9.71 8.05
C ARG A 228 -7.96 -8.34 7.48
N THR A 229 -9.23 -8.07 7.35
CA THR A 229 -9.75 -6.73 7.10
C THR A 229 -9.47 -5.83 8.33
N PRO A 230 -9.11 -4.54 8.15
CA PRO A 230 -8.79 -3.63 9.27
C PRO A 230 -9.86 -3.59 10.37
N GLY A 231 -9.42 -3.75 11.60
CA GLY A 231 -10.28 -3.81 12.78
C GLY A 231 -10.70 -5.22 13.20
N PHE A 232 -10.35 -6.25 12.41
CA PHE A 232 -10.58 -7.65 12.74
C PHE A 232 -9.30 -8.43 13.04
N GLY A 233 -8.14 -7.77 12.99
CA GLY A 233 -6.83 -8.32 13.33
C GLY A 233 -6.22 -7.69 14.57
N ASP A 234 -4.91 -7.89 14.71
CA ASP A 234 -4.15 -7.52 15.93
C ASP A 234 -3.50 -6.12 15.80
N THR A 235 -3.69 -5.42 14.69
CA THR A 235 -3.04 -4.13 14.42
C THR A 235 -3.71 -2.98 15.17
N ASN A 236 -2.92 -2.14 15.85
CA ASN A 236 -3.42 -0.91 16.46
C ASN A 236 -3.45 0.25 15.45
N TRP A 237 -4.54 0.38 14.72
CA TRP A 237 -4.71 1.41 13.69
C TRP A 237 -4.77 2.84 14.24
N ALA A 238 -5.16 3.05 15.49
CA ALA A 238 -5.11 4.37 16.11
C ALA A 238 -3.66 4.84 16.33
N ASP A 239 -2.76 3.93 16.73
CA ASP A 239 -1.33 4.23 16.84
C ASP A 239 -0.69 4.45 15.46
N ILE A 240 -1.07 3.64 14.44
CA ILE A 240 -0.63 3.85 13.04
C ILE A 240 -1.02 5.25 12.58
N ALA A 241 -2.29 5.61 12.67
CA ALA A 241 -2.75 6.95 12.26
C ALA A 241 -2.03 8.07 13.03
N THR A 242 -1.78 7.86 14.33
CA THR A 242 -1.03 8.81 15.17
C THR A 242 0.40 8.99 14.66
N VAL A 243 1.13 7.91 14.38
CA VAL A 243 2.51 7.99 13.87
C VAL A 243 2.56 8.64 12.49
N LEU A 244 1.65 8.29 11.59
CA LEU A 244 1.55 8.91 10.26
C LEU A 244 1.31 10.42 10.37
N LEU A 245 0.33 10.86 11.19
CA LEU A 245 0.01 12.28 11.39
C LEU A 245 1.16 13.05 12.06
N GLN A 246 1.84 12.46 13.04
CA GLN A 246 3.00 13.07 13.70
C GLN A 246 4.17 13.32 12.75
N ASN A 247 4.30 12.49 11.71
CA ASN A 247 5.33 12.60 10.68
C ASN A 247 4.85 13.37 9.44
N GLY A 248 3.66 14.00 9.50
CA GLY A 248 3.16 14.86 8.44
C GLY A 248 2.66 14.14 7.19
N TYR A 249 2.33 12.85 7.29
CA TYR A 249 1.75 12.09 6.19
C TYR A 249 0.42 12.71 5.73
N LYS A 250 0.30 12.95 4.43
CA LYS A 250 -0.89 13.50 3.76
C LYS A 250 -1.23 12.65 2.56
N GLY A 251 -1.82 11.51 2.82
CA GLY A 251 -2.16 10.55 1.78
C GLY A 251 -3.47 9.84 2.12
N SER A 252 -3.51 8.58 1.78
CA SER A 252 -4.65 7.71 2.08
C SER A 252 -4.21 6.46 2.84
N ILE A 253 -5.17 5.83 3.46
CA ILE A 253 -5.14 4.42 3.84
C ILE A 253 -6.20 3.76 2.97
N ASP A 254 -5.77 2.98 1.98
CA ASP A 254 -6.67 2.31 1.06
C ASP A 254 -6.87 0.85 1.50
N ILE A 255 -8.13 0.52 1.83
CA ILE A 255 -8.48 -0.80 2.35
C ILE A 255 -8.24 -1.84 1.26
N GLU A 256 -7.46 -2.86 1.59
CA GLU A 256 -7.27 -4.05 0.79
C GLU A 256 -7.92 -5.24 1.48
N GLY A 257 -9.05 -5.73 0.95
CA GLY A 257 -9.86 -6.79 1.55
C GLY A 257 -9.40 -8.22 1.23
N TYR A 258 -8.44 -8.36 0.34
CA TYR A 258 -8.00 -9.68 -0.15
C TYR A 258 -7.41 -10.57 0.95
N HIS A 259 -7.72 -11.87 0.85
CA HIS A 259 -7.19 -12.95 1.67
C HIS A 259 -7.68 -13.00 3.13
N ASP A 260 -8.73 -12.28 3.51
CA ASP A 260 -9.36 -12.50 4.81
C ASP A 260 -10.12 -13.85 4.78
N PRO A 261 -9.76 -14.85 5.62
CA PRO A 261 -10.38 -16.17 5.57
C PRO A 261 -11.79 -16.22 6.15
N VAL A 262 -12.26 -15.12 6.74
CA VAL A 262 -13.60 -15.01 7.34
C VAL A 262 -14.51 -14.10 6.52
N HIS A 263 -13.96 -12.98 6.02
CA HIS A 263 -14.70 -11.97 5.29
C HIS A 263 -14.30 -12.01 3.81
N TYR A 264 -14.85 -12.98 3.08
CA TYR A 264 -14.62 -13.19 1.66
C TYR A 264 -15.95 -13.27 0.91
N ASP A 265 -15.92 -13.29 -0.40
CA ASP A 265 -17.08 -13.29 -1.30
C ASP A 265 -18.09 -12.17 -0.92
N ASP A 266 -19.34 -12.50 -0.67
CA ASP A 266 -20.41 -11.54 -0.33
C ASP A 266 -20.13 -10.74 0.96
N MET A 267 -19.29 -11.28 1.87
CA MET A 267 -18.93 -10.60 3.11
C MET A 267 -17.80 -9.60 2.96
N GLU A 268 -17.03 -9.67 1.89
CA GLU A 268 -15.87 -8.79 1.69
C GLU A 268 -16.26 -7.31 1.71
N TRP A 269 -17.26 -6.91 0.94
CA TRP A 269 -17.72 -5.51 0.91
C TRP A 269 -18.32 -5.04 2.22
N THR A 270 -19.07 -5.90 2.92
CA THR A 270 -19.59 -5.60 4.26
C THR A 270 -18.45 -5.33 5.24
N SER A 271 -17.39 -6.13 5.19
CA SER A 271 -16.23 -5.94 6.06
C SER A 271 -15.41 -4.72 5.68
N GLN A 272 -15.23 -4.43 4.38
CA GLN A 272 -14.54 -3.22 3.93
C GLN A 272 -15.27 -1.93 4.34
N ILE A 273 -16.60 -1.90 4.29
CA ILE A 273 -17.40 -0.77 4.79
C ILE A 273 -17.28 -0.65 6.33
N THR A 274 -17.22 -1.76 7.03
CA THR A 274 -16.95 -1.76 8.48
C THR A 274 -15.57 -1.22 8.78
N ALA A 275 -14.55 -1.64 8.04
CA ALA A 275 -13.18 -1.15 8.13
C ALA A 275 -13.06 0.34 7.79
N LEU A 276 -13.77 0.83 6.77
CA LEU A 276 -13.86 2.25 6.43
C LEU A 276 -14.28 3.08 7.65
N ASN A 277 -15.36 2.69 8.31
CA ASN A 277 -15.87 3.40 9.47
C ASN A 277 -14.93 3.29 10.69
N TYR A 278 -14.28 2.15 10.86
CA TYR A 278 -13.28 1.92 11.90
C TYR A 278 -12.04 2.81 11.67
N LEU A 279 -11.44 2.79 10.49
CA LEU A 279 -10.25 3.58 10.15
C LEU A 279 -10.52 5.09 10.21
N LYS A 280 -11.70 5.55 9.81
CA LYS A 280 -12.12 6.94 9.97
C LYS A 280 -12.09 7.37 11.44
N ARG A 281 -12.52 6.52 12.37
CA ARG A 281 -12.44 6.81 13.81
C ARG A 281 -10.98 6.82 14.28
N CYS A 282 -10.16 5.89 13.82
CA CYS A 282 -8.74 5.81 14.17
C CYS A 282 -7.95 7.06 13.74
N ARG A 283 -8.27 7.65 12.59
CA ARG A 283 -7.60 8.90 12.12
C ARG A 283 -8.10 10.18 12.81
N GLY A 284 -9.13 10.09 13.66
CA GLY A 284 -9.65 11.23 14.44
C GLY A 284 -11.13 11.55 14.24
N GLY A 285 -11.86 10.84 13.34
CA GLY A 285 -13.30 11.01 13.20
C GLY A 285 -13.86 10.64 11.84
N ILE A 286 -15.17 10.43 11.80
CA ILE A 286 -15.92 10.18 10.56
C ILE A 286 -16.12 11.49 9.81
N GLU A 287 -16.49 12.56 10.53
CA GLU A 287 -16.70 13.90 10.00
C GLU A 287 -15.69 14.88 10.59
N PHE A 288 -15.22 15.79 9.75
CA PHE A 288 -14.38 16.89 10.20
C PHE A 288 -15.25 18.02 10.74
N VAL A 289 -15.09 18.36 12.00
CA VAL A 289 -15.76 19.47 12.66
C VAL A 289 -14.77 20.60 12.88
N GLU A 290 -15.06 21.77 12.33
CA GLU A 290 -14.30 22.98 12.64
C GLU A 290 -14.59 23.42 14.08
N GLY A 291 -13.52 23.64 14.86
CA GLY A 291 -13.66 24.21 16.19
C GLY A 291 -14.19 25.64 16.15
N PRO A 292 -14.74 26.14 17.28
CA PRO A 292 -15.12 27.55 17.43
C PRO A 292 -13.99 28.49 17.04
N GLU A 293 -14.34 29.66 16.46
CA GLU A 293 -13.37 30.61 15.93
C GLU A 293 -12.38 31.10 17.00
N GLU A 294 -12.85 31.21 18.24
CA GLU A 294 -12.07 31.62 19.41
C GLU A 294 -10.91 30.66 19.75
N TYR A 295 -11.02 29.40 19.32
CA TYR A 295 -9.98 28.38 19.46
C TYR A 295 -9.03 28.30 18.26
N ARG A 296 -9.35 29.01 17.14
CA ARG A 296 -8.46 29.08 15.98
C ARG A 296 -7.22 29.92 16.33
N GLY A 297 -6.14 29.31 16.61
CA GLY A 297 -4.89 29.99 17.01
C GLY A 297 -4.45 29.66 18.43
N TYR A 298 -5.23 28.94 19.23
CA TYR A 298 -4.72 28.29 20.43
C TYR A 298 -3.79 27.15 20.01
N GLN A 299 -2.60 27.56 19.56
CA GLN A 299 -1.51 26.62 19.27
C GLN A 299 -0.90 26.21 20.62
N GLY A 300 -1.42 25.15 21.19
CA GLY A 300 -0.61 24.36 22.11
C GLY A 300 0.69 24.05 21.37
N LYS A 301 1.85 24.33 21.97
CA LYS A 301 3.14 23.99 21.38
C LYS A 301 3.09 22.50 21.01
N ARG A 302 3.13 22.21 19.70
CA ARG A 302 3.38 20.86 19.24
C ARG A 302 4.81 20.53 19.67
N HIS A 303 4.93 19.65 20.63
CA HIS A 303 6.20 19.11 21.12
C HIS A 303 6.65 17.97 20.24
#